data_f5d1337fcae6bbecab8fc8824ef2bf02
#
_entry.id   f5d1337fcae6bbecab8fc8824ef2bf02
#
_cell.length_a   1.000
_cell.length_b   1.000
_cell.length_c   1.000
_cell.angle_alpha   90.00
_cell.angle_beta   90.00
_cell.angle_gamma   90.00
#
_symmetry.space_group_name_H-M   'P 1'
#
loop_
_entity.id
_entity.type
_entity.pdbx_description
1 polymer ?
#
loop_
_entity_poly.entity_id
_entity_poly.type
_entity_poly.pdbx_seq_one_letter_code
_entity_poly.pdbx_strand_id
1 'polypeptide(L)'
;MRRLSISVTFLLTALAAGAAHADNRCGYGDFAYAAQDGVAVYNVSPPTGGRTYFQGDGEGCPGAPSCKLKSYLVTQDEVLASKVGNGWTCAWYGKGDRHTVGWLKTSDLIKSAVAPSGEGDWLGAWRFGDNQITITRDKKGFRAEGEATWKGPASVHEGAFKGRIEVKGVAATYADPEGTEPFCSVDMRRAGRYMVVADSGSCGGASVSFDGVYVR
;
A
#
# COMPACT_ATOMS: atom_id res chain seq x y z
N MET A 1 72.87 -3.17 23.17
CA MET A 1 71.65 -2.42 22.91
C MET A 1 70.84 -3.15 21.84
N ARG A 2 69.83 -3.89 22.26
CA ARG A 2 68.92 -4.66 21.33
C ARG A 2 67.71 -3.77 21.04
N ARG A 3 67.49 -3.42 19.79
CA ARG A 3 66.30 -2.73 19.35
C ARG A 3 65.15 -3.76 19.10
N LEU A 4 64.07 -3.63 19.87
CA LEU A 4 62.83 -4.36 19.64
C LEU A 4 62.03 -3.64 18.55
N SER A 5 61.81 -4.31 17.43
CA SER A 5 60.87 -3.84 16.41
C SER A 5 59.47 -4.40 16.72
N ILE A 6 58.54 -3.51 17.00
CA ILE A 6 57.10 -3.86 17.17
C ILE A 6 56.41 -3.74 15.81
N SER A 7 56.02 -4.88 15.25
CA SER A 7 55.18 -4.94 14.05
C SER A 7 53.71 -4.76 14.44
N VAL A 8 53.09 -3.68 14.03
CA VAL A 8 51.66 -3.45 14.20
C VAL A 8 50.92 -4.01 12.98
N THR A 9 50.22 -5.13 13.19
CA THR A 9 49.38 -5.74 12.15
C THR A 9 48.01 -5.05 12.16
N PHE A 10 47.69 -4.28 11.13
CA PHE A 10 46.35 -3.71 10.94
C PHE A 10 45.42 -4.83 10.41
N LEU A 11 44.46 -5.23 11.23
CA LEU A 11 43.31 -6.05 10.79
C LEU A 11 42.30 -5.16 10.07
N LEU A 12 42.25 -5.28 8.76
CA LEU A 12 41.11 -4.69 7.98
C LEU A 12 39.87 -5.58 8.21
N THR A 13 38.93 -5.12 9.03
CA THR A 13 37.58 -5.66 9.06
C THR A 13 36.81 -5.16 7.86
N ALA A 14 36.59 -6.04 6.87
CA ALA A 14 35.66 -5.79 5.78
C ALA A 14 34.23 -5.78 6.33
N LEU A 15 33.63 -4.60 6.42
CA LEU A 15 32.17 -4.49 6.61
C LEU A 15 31.50 -5.02 5.34
N ALA A 16 30.96 -6.23 5.42
CA ALA A 16 30.01 -6.70 4.44
C ALA A 16 28.75 -5.81 4.54
N ALA A 17 28.61 -4.85 3.61
CA ALA A 17 27.37 -4.15 3.40
C ALA A 17 26.34 -5.22 2.95
N GLY A 18 25.49 -5.67 3.87
CA GLY A 18 24.33 -6.47 3.55
C GLY A 18 23.48 -5.65 2.58
N ALA A 19 23.39 -6.09 1.32
CA ALA A 19 22.39 -5.58 0.39
C ALA A 19 21.04 -5.82 1.04
N ALA A 20 20.37 -4.74 1.50
CA ALA A 20 18.97 -4.79 1.86
C ALA A 20 18.25 -5.26 0.59
N HIS A 21 17.82 -6.51 0.57
CA HIS A 21 16.89 -6.97 -0.43
C HIS A 21 15.63 -6.14 -0.24
N ALA A 22 15.44 -5.14 -1.09
CA ALA A 22 14.17 -4.45 -1.19
C ALA A 22 13.12 -5.55 -1.40
N ASP A 23 12.19 -5.64 -0.45
CA ASP A 23 11.12 -6.64 -0.48
C ASP A 23 10.35 -6.48 -1.79
N ASN A 24 10.54 -7.44 -2.71
CA ASN A 24 10.08 -7.34 -4.09
C ASN A 24 8.64 -7.86 -4.24
N ARG A 25 7.87 -7.86 -3.13
CA ARG A 25 6.48 -8.29 -3.09
C ARG A 25 5.53 -7.19 -3.53
N CYS A 26 4.48 -7.59 -4.23
CA CYS A 26 3.40 -6.75 -4.73
C CYS A 26 2.06 -7.50 -4.67
N GLY A 27 1.74 -7.98 -3.47
CA GLY A 27 0.44 -8.53 -3.13
C GLY A 27 -0.50 -7.45 -2.58
N TYR A 28 -1.68 -7.85 -2.12
CA TYR A 28 -2.70 -6.92 -1.60
C TYR A 28 -2.21 -6.13 -0.38
N GLY A 29 -1.78 -6.83 0.66
CA GLY A 29 -1.26 -6.21 1.86
C GLY A 29 0.00 -5.41 1.56
N ASP A 30 0.94 -5.97 0.78
CA ASP A 30 2.18 -5.29 0.39
C ASP A 30 1.89 -3.96 -0.34
N PHE A 31 0.86 -3.93 -1.21
CA PHE A 31 0.45 -2.70 -1.90
C PHE A 31 -0.09 -1.66 -0.91
N ALA A 32 -0.97 -2.05 0.01
CA ALA A 32 -1.58 -1.15 0.98
C ALA A 32 -0.52 -0.49 1.87
N TYR A 33 0.44 -1.26 2.39
CA TYR A 33 1.56 -0.75 3.18
C TYR A 33 2.50 0.13 2.36
N ALA A 34 2.94 -0.31 1.18
CA ALA A 34 3.84 0.47 0.34
C ALA A 34 3.21 1.80 -0.14
N ALA A 35 1.89 1.84 -0.27
CA ALA A 35 1.16 3.05 -0.65
C ALA A 35 1.23 4.13 0.43
N GLN A 36 1.51 3.79 1.70
CA GLN A 36 1.66 4.79 2.77
C GLN A 36 2.93 5.64 2.59
N ASP A 37 3.97 5.13 1.94
CA ASP A 37 5.15 5.91 1.57
C ASP A 37 4.89 6.80 0.34
N GLY A 38 3.97 6.40 -0.54
CA GLY A 38 3.56 7.17 -1.71
C GLY A 38 2.72 6.36 -2.68
N VAL A 39 1.64 6.98 -3.14
CA VAL A 39 0.75 6.40 -4.15
C VAL A 39 0.29 7.49 -5.13
N ALA A 40 0.14 7.13 -6.38
CA ALA A 40 -0.38 8.03 -7.41
C ALA A 40 -1.26 7.29 -8.41
N VAL A 41 -2.10 8.05 -9.10
CA VAL A 41 -2.95 7.57 -10.18
C VAL A 41 -2.16 7.58 -11.48
N TYR A 42 -2.28 6.52 -12.25
CA TYR A 42 -1.70 6.40 -13.59
C TYR A 42 -2.74 5.91 -14.58
N ASN A 43 -2.59 6.35 -15.83
CA ASN A 43 -3.29 5.77 -16.97
C ASN A 43 -2.39 4.75 -17.67
N VAL A 44 -2.97 3.65 -18.06
CA VAL A 44 -2.29 2.62 -18.85
C VAL A 44 -2.15 3.09 -20.29
N SER A 45 -0.95 3.02 -20.83
CA SER A 45 -0.62 3.44 -22.20
C SER A 45 0.50 2.56 -22.77
N PRO A 46 0.23 1.30 -23.15
CA PRO A 46 1.25 0.43 -23.73
C PRO A 46 1.70 0.99 -25.09
N PRO A 47 3.01 0.94 -25.42
CA PRO A 47 3.58 1.57 -26.61
C PRO A 47 2.94 1.16 -27.94
N THR A 48 2.38 -0.05 -28.02
CA THR A 48 1.75 -0.59 -29.24
C THR A 48 0.23 -0.51 -29.24
N GLY A 49 -0.39 0.21 -28.26
CA GLY A 49 -1.85 0.26 -28.12
C GLY A 49 -2.51 -1.08 -27.77
N GLY A 50 -1.71 -2.06 -27.35
CA GLY A 50 -2.15 -3.41 -27.03
C GLY A 50 -2.59 -3.60 -25.58
N ARG A 51 -2.24 -4.75 -25.04
CA ARG A 51 -2.54 -5.12 -23.63
C ARG A 51 -1.26 -5.09 -22.82
N THR A 52 -1.32 -4.58 -21.61
CA THR A 52 -0.30 -4.82 -20.58
C THR A 52 -0.83 -5.85 -19.57
N TYR A 53 0.00 -6.82 -19.24
CA TYR A 53 -0.37 -7.92 -18.36
C TYR A 53 0.25 -7.72 -16.98
N PHE A 54 -0.53 -7.98 -15.95
CA PHE A 54 0.02 -8.08 -14.62
C PHE A 54 1.03 -9.22 -14.51
N GLN A 55 2.06 -8.99 -13.70
CA GLN A 55 3.02 -10.02 -13.30
C GLN A 55 2.84 -10.30 -11.81
N GLY A 56 2.98 -11.57 -11.43
CA GLY A 56 3.02 -11.96 -10.02
C GLY A 56 4.33 -11.57 -9.34
N ASP A 57 4.43 -11.92 -8.08
CA ASP A 57 5.55 -11.62 -7.18
C ASP A 57 6.26 -12.88 -6.63
N GLY A 58 6.05 -14.02 -7.28
CA GLY A 58 6.76 -15.25 -6.96
C GLY A 58 8.27 -15.15 -7.19
N GLU A 59 8.98 -16.22 -6.87
CA GLU A 59 10.44 -16.30 -7.06
C GLU A 59 10.83 -16.00 -8.52
N GLY A 60 11.79 -15.09 -8.70
CA GLY A 60 12.24 -14.64 -10.02
C GLY A 60 11.28 -13.66 -10.72
N CYS A 61 10.20 -13.23 -10.06
CA CYS A 61 9.27 -12.23 -10.58
C CYS A 61 9.59 -10.82 -10.06
N PRO A 62 9.15 -9.79 -10.79
CA PRO A 62 8.55 -9.82 -12.14
C PRO A 62 9.58 -10.00 -13.26
N GLY A 63 9.10 -10.39 -14.47
CA GLY A 63 9.92 -10.38 -15.67
C GLY A 63 10.08 -11.75 -16.35
N ALA A 64 10.10 -12.85 -15.60
CA ALA A 64 10.12 -14.17 -16.19
C ALA A 64 8.76 -14.50 -16.86
N PRO A 65 8.72 -15.32 -17.92
CA PRO A 65 7.47 -15.70 -18.60
C PRO A 65 6.43 -16.32 -17.67
N SER A 66 6.87 -17.06 -16.65
CA SER A 66 6.03 -17.70 -15.63
C SER A 66 5.32 -16.69 -14.71
N CYS A 67 5.81 -15.47 -14.61
CA CYS A 67 5.23 -14.41 -13.78
C CYS A 67 3.96 -13.81 -14.38
N LYS A 68 3.74 -13.98 -15.68
CA LYS A 68 2.63 -13.37 -16.40
C LYS A 68 1.28 -13.92 -15.90
N LEU A 69 0.44 -13.04 -15.38
CA LEU A 69 -0.92 -13.37 -14.98
C LEU A 69 -1.87 -13.35 -16.17
N LYS A 70 -3.08 -13.92 -16.00
CA LYS A 70 -4.14 -13.83 -17.01
C LYS A 70 -4.77 -12.44 -17.07
N SER A 71 -4.72 -11.68 -15.98
CA SER A 71 -5.24 -10.31 -15.88
C SER A 71 -4.42 -9.36 -16.74
N TYR A 72 -5.11 -8.53 -17.48
CA TYR A 72 -4.50 -7.49 -18.33
C TYR A 72 -5.30 -6.20 -18.30
N LEU A 73 -4.65 -5.13 -18.73
CA LEU A 73 -5.21 -3.80 -18.88
C LEU A 73 -5.03 -3.33 -20.33
N VAL A 74 -5.85 -2.35 -20.70
CA VAL A 74 -5.81 -1.71 -22.02
C VAL A 74 -5.55 -0.21 -21.87
N THR A 75 -5.26 0.46 -22.98
CA THR A 75 -5.08 1.93 -23.00
C THR A 75 -6.24 2.63 -22.32
N GLN A 76 -5.92 3.63 -21.47
CA GLN A 76 -6.80 4.43 -20.64
C GLN A 76 -7.39 3.76 -19.40
N ASP A 77 -7.14 2.47 -19.14
CA ASP A 77 -7.41 1.92 -17.83
C ASP A 77 -6.64 2.71 -16.76
N GLU A 78 -7.32 3.05 -15.66
CA GLU A 78 -6.73 3.81 -14.55
C GLU A 78 -6.29 2.85 -13.44
N VAL A 79 -5.06 3.02 -12.96
CA VAL A 79 -4.49 2.23 -11.86
C VAL A 79 -3.96 3.13 -10.76
N LEU A 80 -3.95 2.61 -9.53
CA LEU A 80 -3.10 3.14 -8.48
C LEU A 80 -1.74 2.47 -8.54
N ALA A 81 -0.68 3.25 -8.36
CA ALA A 81 0.68 2.73 -8.35
C ALA A 81 1.44 3.26 -7.13
N SER A 82 2.17 2.38 -6.47
CA SER A 82 2.93 2.69 -5.26
C SER A 82 4.43 2.50 -5.48
N LYS A 83 4.93 1.30 -5.29
CA LYS A 83 6.35 0.96 -5.34
C LYS A 83 6.85 0.84 -6.79
N VAL A 84 8.00 1.45 -7.07
CA VAL A 84 8.67 1.38 -8.38
C VAL A 84 10.08 0.81 -8.22
N GLY A 85 10.48 -0.14 -9.06
CA GLY A 85 11.83 -0.69 -9.07
C GLY A 85 12.10 -1.52 -10.32
N ASN A 86 13.33 -1.43 -10.83
CA ASN A 86 13.84 -2.26 -11.95
C ASN A 86 12.94 -2.27 -13.20
N GLY A 87 12.30 -1.13 -13.53
CA GLY A 87 11.40 -1.02 -14.69
C GLY A 87 10.00 -1.58 -14.47
N TRP A 88 9.65 -1.95 -13.22
CA TRP A 88 8.34 -2.44 -12.82
C TRP A 88 7.72 -1.55 -11.75
N THR A 89 6.41 -1.46 -11.77
CA THR A 89 5.61 -0.66 -10.84
C THR A 89 4.55 -1.55 -10.22
N CYS A 90 4.50 -1.61 -8.90
CA CYS A 90 3.43 -2.30 -8.18
C CYS A 90 2.15 -1.48 -8.31
N ALA A 91 1.13 -2.11 -8.88
CA ALA A 91 -0.12 -1.46 -9.24
C ALA A 91 -1.34 -2.23 -8.75
N TRP A 92 -2.35 -1.46 -8.36
CA TRP A 92 -3.69 -1.93 -8.06
C TRP A 92 -4.65 -1.45 -9.13
N TYR A 93 -5.52 -2.34 -9.59
CA TYR A 93 -6.64 -2.06 -10.49
C TYR A 93 -7.92 -2.64 -9.94
N GLY A 94 -8.99 -1.86 -9.91
CA GLY A 94 -10.30 -2.32 -9.49
C GLY A 94 -11.42 -1.87 -10.42
N LYS A 95 -12.35 -2.80 -10.71
CA LYS A 95 -13.55 -2.53 -11.49
C LYS A 95 -14.74 -3.30 -10.88
N GLY A 96 -15.68 -2.57 -10.28
CA GLY A 96 -16.72 -3.15 -9.44
C GLY A 96 -16.11 -3.91 -8.26
N ASP A 97 -16.59 -5.11 -7.98
CA ASP A 97 -16.10 -5.94 -6.87
C ASP A 97 -14.81 -6.73 -7.20
N ARG A 98 -14.31 -6.59 -8.42
CA ARG A 98 -13.08 -7.27 -8.87
C ARG A 98 -11.90 -6.32 -8.82
N HIS A 99 -10.80 -6.81 -8.27
CA HIS A 99 -9.55 -6.08 -8.20
C HIS A 99 -8.35 -7.02 -8.44
N THR A 100 -7.27 -6.46 -8.93
CA THR A 100 -6.01 -7.15 -9.19
C THR A 100 -4.87 -6.30 -8.67
N VAL A 101 -3.93 -6.92 -7.97
CA VAL A 101 -2.65 -6.31 -7.60
C VAL A 101 -1.54 -7.12 -8.26
N GLY A 102 -0.49 -6.43 -8.68
CA GLY A 102 0.68 -7.05 -9.26
C GLY A 102 1.58 -6.03 -9.95
N TRP A 103 2.64 -6.52 -10.55
CA TRP A 103 3.61 -5.69 -11.24
C TRP A 103 3.16 -5.39 -12.67
N LEU A 104 3.25 -4.12 -13.06
CA LEU A 104 3.12 -3.65 -14.44
C LEU A 104 4.45 -3.05 -14.91
N LYS A 105 4.74 -3.09 -16.21
CA LYS A 105 5.90 -2.38 -16.76
C LYS A 105 5.71 -0.89 -16.53
N THR A 106 6.71 -0.24 -15.95
CA THR A 106 6.69 1.21 -15.72
C THR A 106 6.54 2.01 -17.01
N SER A 107 7.10 1.50 -18.13
CA SER A 107 6.99 2.10 -19.46
C SER A 107 5.55 2.14 -20.01
N ASP A 108 4.67 1.30 -19.48
CA ASP A 108 3.27 1.21 -19.93
C ASP A 108 2.34 2.13 -19.12
N LEU A 109 2.90 2.95 -18.23
CA LEU A 109 2.16 3.80 -17.29
C LEU A 109 2.50 5.27 -17.49
N ILE A 110 1.48 6.11 -17.59
CA ILE A 110 1.61 7.57 -17.63
C ILE A 110 0.94 8.14 -16.40
N LYS A 111 1.71 8.88 -15.59
CA LYS A 111 1.17 9.52 -14.37
C LYS A 111 0.05 10.48 -14.72
N SER A 112 -1.11 10.31 -14.08
CA SER A 112 -2.26 11.18 -14.27
C SER A 112 -2.06 12.52 -13.55
N ALA A 113 -2.46 13.61 -14.20
CA ALA A 113 -2.54 14.91 -13.55
C ALA A 113 -3.81 14.97 -12.68
N VAL A 114 -3.73 14.40 -11.48
CA VAL A 114 -4.83 14.48 -10.50
C VAL A 114 -4.68 15.77 -9.71
N ALA A 115 -5.77 16.50 -9.56
CA ALA A 115 -5.80 17.69 -8.73
C ALA A 115 -5.38 17.37 -7.28
N PRO A 116 -4.64 18.26 -6.60
CA PRO A 116 -4.31 18.07 -5.20
C PRO A 116 -5.58 17.86 -4.36
N SER A 117 -5.57 16.86 -3.48
CA SER A 117 -6.66 16.60 -2.56
C SER A 117 -6.73 17.68 -1.50
N GLY A 118 -7.90 18.33 -1.36
CA GLY A 118 -8.17 19.24 -0.26
C GLY A 118 -8.61 18.52 1.01
N GLU A 119 -8.63 19.24 2.14
CA GLU A 119 -9.13 18.67 3.42
C GLU A 119 -10.58 18.18 3.33
N GLY A 120 -11.43 18.88 2.58
CA GLY A 120 -12.84 18.51 2.38
C GLY A 120 -13.03 17.17 1.67
N ASP A 121 -12.05 16.77 0.91
CA ASP A 121 -12.10 15.50 0.18
C ASP A 121 -11.93 14.25 1.07
N TRP A 122 -11.54 14.41 2.32
CA TRP A 122 -11.52 13.33 3.29
C TRP A 122 -12.91 12.94 3.77
N LEU A 123 -13.85 13.88 3.79
CA LEU A 123 -15.17 13.72 4.39
C LEU A 123 -16.05 12.73 3.61
N GLY A 124 -16.85 11.96 4.34
CA GLY A 124 -17.83 11.03 3.79
C GLY A 124 -17.55 9.57 4.11
N ALA A 125 -18.34 8.69 3.51
CA ALA A 125 -18.22 7.25 3.66
C ALA A 125 -17.36 6.66 2.53
N TRP A 126 -16.32 5.96 2.92
CA TRP A 126 -15.39 5.25 2.06
C TRP A 126 -15.63 3.74 2.18
N ARG A 127 -15.66 3.00 1.06
CA ARG A 127 -16.03 1.58 1.03
C ARG A 127 -15.01 0.73 0.30
N PHE A 128 -14.79 -0.47 0.85
CA PHE A 128 -14.00 -1.53 0.21
C PHE A 128 -14.62 -2.87 0.57
N GLY A 129 -15.32 -3.52 -0.38
CA GLY A 129 -16.13 -4.70 -0.10
C GLY A 129 -17.17 -4.42 1.00
N ASP A 130 -17.17 -5.24 2.05
CA ASP A 130 -18.02 -5.07 3.23
C ASP A 130 -17.46 -4.07 4.25
N ASN A 131 -16.21 -3.60 4.07
CA ASN A 131 -15.58 -2.66 4.97
C ASN A 131 -16.00 -1.22 4.65
N GLN A 132 -16.20 -0.42 5.70
CA GLN A 132 -16.52 1.00 5.58
C GLN A 132 -15.70 1.82 6.56
N ILE A 133 -15.25 3.01 6.11
CA ILE A 133 -14.67 4.05 6.96
C ILE A 133 -15.43 5.34 6.69
N THR A 134 -16.01 5.91 7.74
CA THR A 134 -16.71 7.19 7.68
C THR A 134 -15.86 8.27 8.32
N ILE A 135 -15.53 9.31 7.55
CA ILE A 135 -14.74 10.45 8.03
C ILE A 135 -15.64 11.67 8.15
N THR A 136 -15.62 12.28 9.33
CA THR A 136 -16.38 13.49 9.68
C THR A 136 -15.46 14.57 10.22
N ARG A 137 -15.96 15.80 10.33
CA ARG A 137 -15.23 16.92 10.93
C ARG A 137 -16.12 17.65 11.95
N ASP A 138 -15.52 18.01 13.07
CA ASP A 138 -16.15 18.89 14.07
C ASP A 138 -15.23 20.07 14.41
N LYS A 139 -15.56 20.85 15.43
CA LYS A 139 -14.79 22.03 15.87
C LYS A 139 -13.36 21.68 16.33
N LYS A 140 -13.09 20.40 16.65
CA LYS A 140 -11.79 19.91 17.15
C LYS A 140 -10.96 19.20 16.06
N GLY A 141 -11.45 19.13 14.79
CA GLY A 141 -10.77 18.51 13.66
C GLY A 141 -11.48 17.25 13.13
N PHE A 142 -10.73 16.36 12.50
CA PHE A 142 -11.26 15.17 11.86
C PHE A 142 -11.46 13.99 12.83
N ARG A 143 -12.46 13.18 12.54
CA ARG A 143 -12.75 11.89 13.20
C ARG A 143 -13.00 10.84 12.13
N ALA A 144 -12.59 9.62 12.41
CA ALA A 144 -12.95 8.46 11.62
C ALA A 144 -13.66 7.41 12.49
N GLU A 145 -14.55 6.68 11.85
CA GLU A 145 -15.22 5.49 12.37
C GLU A 145 -15.17 4.43 11.29
N GLY A 146 -14.53 3.30 11.59
CA GLY A 146 -14.33 2.19 10.67
C GLY A 146 -15.04 0.93 11.18
N GLU A 147 -15.62 0.19 10.24
CA GLU A 147 -16.20 -1.13 10.46
C GLU A 147 -15.65 -2.06 9.38
N ALA A 148 -15.20 -3.24 9.78
CA ALA A 148 -14.68 -4.26 8.89
C ALA A 148 -15.23 -5.64 9.26
N THR A 149 -15.47 -6.47 8.25
CA THR A 149 -16.02 -7.82 8.44
C THR A 149 -15.22 -8.83 7.64
N TRP A 150 -14.75 -9.87 8.30
CA TRP A 150 -14.22 -11.06 7.65
C TRP A 150 -15.22 -12.21 7.74
N LYS A 151 -15.53 -12.85 6.59
CA LYS A 151 -16.44 -13.96 6.48
C LYS A 151 -15.68 -15.22 6.06
N GLY A 152 -15.50 -16.13 7.00
CA GLY A 152 -14.91 -17.45 6.75
C GLY A 152 -15.96 -18.53 6.54
N PRO A 153 -15.54 -19.77 6.24
CA PRO A 153 -16.48 -20.88 5.99
C PRO A 153 -17.38 -21.24 7.18
N ALA A 154 -16.92 -21.00 8.41
CA ALA A 154 -17.61 -21.40 9.63
C ALA A 154 -17.76 -20.27 10.66
N SER A 155 -17.26 -19.07 10.40
CA SER A 155 -17.28 -17.95 11.33
C SER A 155 -17.31 -16.60 10.62
N VAL A 156 -17.86 -15.60 11.31
CA VAL A 156 -17.78 -14.19 10.92
C VAL A 156 -17.05 -13.47 12.05
N HIS A 157 -16.05 -12.67 11.67
CA HIS A 157 -15.32 -11.84 12.61
C HIS A 157 -15.52 -10.38 12.22
N GLU A 158 -15.61 -9.52 13.22
CA GLU A 158 -15.83 -8.09 13.05
C GLU A 158 -14.69 -7.31 13.71
N GLY A 159 -14.44 -6.13 13.17
CA GLY A 159 -13.50 -5.16 13.72
C GLY A 159 -14.04 -3.76 13.57
N ALA A 160 -13.63 -2.90 14.49
CA ALA A 160 -14.03 -1.51 14.47
C ALA A 160 -12.93 -0.62 15.07
N PHE A 161 -12.86 0.61 14.60
CA PHE A 161 -12.12 1.67 15.27
C PHE A 161 -12.92 2.97 15.24
N LYS A 162 -12.71 3.82 16.21
CA LYS A 162 -13.41 5.11 16.29
C LYS A 162 -12.62 6.13 17.09
N GLY A 163 -12.26 7.24 16.45
CA GLY A 163 -11.53 8.29 17.16
C GLY A 163 -11.14 9.47 16.31
N ARG A 164 -10.25 10.27 16.86
CA ARG A 164 -9.60 11.38 16.16
C ARG A 164 -8.61 10.82 15.17
N ILE A 165 -8.50 11.49 14.02
CA ILE A 165 -7.44 11.25 13.06
C ILE A 165 -6.62 12.50 12.85
N GLU A 166 -5.32 12.32 12.65
CA GLU A 166 -4.42 13.39 12.24
C GLU A 166 -4.35 13.42 10.72
N VAL A 167 -4.77 14.52 10.09
CA VAL A 167 -4.74 14.70 8.64
C VAL A 167 -3.59 15.62 8.26
N LYS A 168 -2.69 15.15 7.38
CA LYS A 168 -1.54 15.91 6.85
C LYS A 168 -1.53 15.81 5.32
N GLY A 169 -2.17 16.75 4.64
CA GLY A 169 -2.28 16.74 3.19
C GLY A 169 -3.04 15.52 2.68
N VAL A 170 -2.35 14.62 1.97
CA VAL A 170 -2.91 13.39 1.41
C VAL A 170 -2.81 12.18 2.35
N ALA A 171 -2.23 12.33 3.52
CA ALA A 171 -2.10 11.28 4.54
C ALA A 171 -3.00 11.58 5.75
N ALA A 172 -3.50 10.53 6.39
CA ALA A 172 -4.18 10.60 7.67
C ALA A 172 -3.87 9.35 8.48
N THR A 173 -3.80 9.49 9.81
CA THR A 173 -3.53 8.38 10.72
C THR A 173 -4.54 8.38 11.87
N TYR A 174 -5.05 7.20 12.19
CA TYR A 174 -5.72 6.88 13.43
C TYR A 174 -4.78 6.04 14.30
N ALA A 175 -4.81 6.25 15.59
CA ALA A 175 -4.17 5.37 16.57
C ALA A 175 -5.01 5.34 17.85
N ASP A 176 -5.09 4.17 18.46
CA ASP A 176 -5.67 4.01 19.79
C ASP A 176 -4.89 4.84 20.84
N PRO A 177 -5.49 5.22 21.95
CA PRO A 177 -4.79 5.81 23.07
C PRO A 177 -3.65 4.91 23.55
N GLU A 178 -2.55 5.52 23.99
CA GLU A 178 -1.41 4.81 24.57
C GLU A 178 -1.86 3.90 25.72
N GLY A 179 -1.37 2.66 25.75
CA GLY A 179 -1.74 1.65 26.76
C GLY A 179 -2.99 0.84 26.43
N THR A 180 -3.63 1.06 25.28
CA THR A 180 -4.70 0.17 24.79
C THR A 180 -4.10 -1.14 24.26
N GLU A 181 -4.67 -2.27 24.68
CA GLU A 181 -4.24 -3.59 24.19
C GLU A 181 -5.46 -4.45 23.77
N PRO A 182 -5.48 -5.00 22.55
CA PRO A 182 -4.51 -4.82 21.47
C PRO A 182 -4.56 -3.40 20.87
N PHE A 183 -3.39 -2.86 20.47
CA PHE A 183 -3.29 -1.50 19.93
C PHE A 183 -3.65 -1.46 18.45
N CYS A 184 -4.73 -0.77 18.10
CA CYS A 184 -5.15 -0.54 16.71
C CYS A 184 -4.58 0.78 16.18
N SER A 185 -3.95 0.73 15.02
CA SER A 185 -3.62 1.91 14.23
C SER A 185 -4.00 1.70 12.77
N VAL A 186 -4.41 2.79 12.10
CA VAL A 186 -4.86 2.78 10.71
C VAL A 186 -4.24 3.96 9.97
N ASP A 187 -3.42 3.67 8.99
CA ASP A 187 -2.84 4.65 8.09
C ASP A 187 -3.67 4.73 6.80
N MET A 188 -3.93 5.94 6.38
CA MET A 188 -4.77 6.24 5.21
C MET A 188 -4.04 7.20 4.28
N ARG A 189 -4.04 6.91 2.98
CA ARG A 189 -3.44 7.80 1.98
C ARG A 189 -4.36 7.98 0.79
N ARG A 190 -4.58 9.24 0.41
CA ARG A 190 -5.44 9.59 -0.71
C ARG A 190 -4.67 9.77 -2.02
N ALA A 191 -5.26 9.28 -3.12
CA ALA A 191 -4.82 9.54 -4.49
C ALA A 191 -6.07 9.68 -5.39
N GLY A 192 -6.39 10.90 -5.77
CA GLY A 192 -7.62 11.18 -6.52
C GLY A 192 -8.88 10.74 -5.75
N ARG A 193 -9.69 9.92 -6.38
CA ARG A 193 -10.95 9.38 -5.82
C ARG A 193 -10.75 8.19 -4.88
N TYR A 194 -9.52 7.75 -4.68
CA TYR A 194 -9.17 6.58 -3.88
C TYR A 194 -8.61 6.96 -2.52
N MET A 195 -8.81 6.08 -1.55
CA MET A 195 -8.13 6.09 -0.26
C MET A 195 -7.53 4.71 -0.03
N VAL A 196 -6.22 4.61 0.03
CA VAL A 196 -5.50 3.37 0.37
C VAL A 196 -5.32 3.32 1.87
N VAL A 197 -5.69 2.22 2.46
CA VAL A 197 -5.69 2.00 3.91
C VAL A 197 -4.79 0.82 4.25
N ALA A 198 -3.98 0.98 5.29
CA ALA A 198 -3.21 -0.07 5.93
C ALA A 198 -3.44 -0.02 7.45
N ASP A 199 -3.66 -1.15 8.09
CA ASP A 199 -3.86 -1.23 9.54
C ASP A 199 -2.77 -2.05 10.24
N SER A 200 -2.73 -1.97 11.58
CA SER A 200 -1.77 -2.73 12.40
C SER A 200 -2.07 -4.23 12.50
N GLY A 201 -3.16 -4.73 11.89
CA GLY A 201 -3.66 -6.09 12.09
C GLY A 201 -4.30 -6.34 13.45
N SER A 202 -4.49 -5.30 14.26
CA SER A 202 -5.03 -5.40 15.62
C SER A 202 -6.37 -4.65 15.80
N CYS A 203 -7.01 -4.25 14.69
CA CYS A 203 -8.25 -3.48 14.71
C CYS A 203 -9.52 -4.34 14.75
N GLY A 204 -9.40 -5.63 15.03
CA GLY A 204 -10.56 -6.52 15.08
C GLY A 204 -10.24 -7.96 15.44
N GLY A 205 -11.21 -8.84 15.25
CA GLY A 205 -11.06 -10.27 15.46
C GLY A 205 -10.11 -10.92 14.45
N ALA A 206 -9.89 -12.21 14.57
CA ALA A 206 -8.97 -12.96 13.72
C ALA A 206 -9.29 -12.78 12.22
N SER A 207 -8.27 -12.49 11.43
CA SER A 207 -8.34 -12.26 9.98
C SER A 207 -9.10 -10.98 9.55
N VAL A 208 -9.60 -10.18 10.47
CA VAL A 208 -10.16 -8.87 10.13
C VAL A 208 -9.03 -7.92 9.77
N SER A 209 -9.19 -7.19 8.68
CA SER A 209 -8.28 -6.12 8.27
C SER A 209 -9.03 -4.99 7.58
N PHE A 210 -8.56 -3.79 7.78
CA PHE A 210 -8.97 -2.60 7.02
C PHE A 210 -8.11 -2.37 5.79
N ASP A 211 -7.08 -3.19 5.54
CA ASP A 211 -6.20 -3.05 4.39
C ASP A 211 -7.00 -3.07 3.08
N GLY A 212 -6.76 -2.08 2.22
CA GLY A 212 -7.39 -2.06 0.92
C GLY A 212 -7.45 -0.70 0.25
N VAL A 213 -8.12 -0.68 -0.90
CA VAL A 213 -8.36 0.54 -1.68
C VAL A 213 -9.85 0.87 -1.61
N TYR A 214 -10.15 1.92 -0.90
CA TYR A 214 -11.50 2.40 -0.65
C TYR A 214 -11.90 3.45 -1.70
N VAL A 215 -13.17 3.47 -2.05
CA VAL A 215 -13.82 4.47 -2.92
C VAL A 215 -15.08 5.04 -2.26
N ARG A 216 -15.51 6.22 -2.75
CA ARG A 216 -16.79 6.84 -2.33
C ARG A 216 -17.88 6.54 -3.32
#